data_e34f5396963c7daf40898971cc05083f
#
_entry.id   e34f5396963c7daf40898971cc05083f
#
_cell.length_a   1.000
_cell.length_b   1.000
_cell.length_c   1.000
_cell.angle_alpha   90.00
_cell.angle_beta   90.00
_cell.angle_gamma   90.00
#
_symmetry.space_group_name_H-M   'P 1'
#
loop_
_entity.id
_entity.type
_entity.pdbx_description
1 polymer ?
#
loop_
_entity_poly.entity_id
_entity_poly.type
_entity_poly.pdbx_seq_one_letter_code
_entity_poly.pdbx_strand_id
1 'polypeptide(L)'
;MERLKTWVWDHKVPVLIGIGILIVLIIAFALWRTFYYDNKKIVLGVDVSAYQGEIDWEVISEQGISFAYIKATEGTDFIDKRFNENWTAARKTNLKVGAYFFVNFNEGGKDQAKYFIKNVPKESGSLPPVIDLELYGDYLDNPPQKEKVNTMLKEMIETLKEEYGEIPIIYTNYNTYNQYLSNAFTEVPIWICDISSSNPELSGGHQWVFWQYSQRQILQGYDGEERFIDMNVFNGDTKAFKAMFN
;
A
#
# COMPACT_ATOMS: atom_id res chain seq x y z
N MET A 1 -11.92 -57.90 -42.45
CA MET A 1 -12.42 -56.59 -41.84
C MET A 1 -12.08 -56.48 -40.38
N GLU A 2 -12.10 -57.48 -39.56
CA GLU A 2 -11.75 -57.43 -38.13
C GLU A 2 -10.27 -57.02 -37.85
N ARG A 3 -9.30 -57.64 -38.60
CA ARG A 3 -7.88 -57.30 -38.44
C ARG A 3 -7.52 -55.81 -38.74
N LEU A 4 -8.29 -55.15 -39.59
CA LEU A 4 -8.09 -53.71 -39.87
C LEU A 4 -8.65 -52.85 -38.77
N LYS A 5 -9.73 -53.25 -38.12
CA LYS A 5 -10.34 -52.57 -36.98
C LYS A 5 -9.43 -52.62 -35.74
N THR A 6 -8.85 -53.80 -35.44
CA THR A 6 -7.90 -53.94 -34.33
C THR A 6 -6.64 -53.15 -34.57
N TRP A 7 -6.06 -53.14 -35.77
CA TRP A 7 -4.87 -52.38 -36.11
C TRP A 7 -5.10 -50.84 -35.94
N VAL A 8 -6.29 -50.36 -36.36
CA VAL A 8 -6.67 -48.94 -36.19
C VAL A 8 -6.83 -48.58 -34.70
N TRP A 9 -7.39 -49.47 -33.87
CA TRP A 9 -7.50 -49.26 -32.42
C TRP A 9 -6.14 -49.27 -31.74
N ASP A 10 -5.28 -50.20 -32.08
CA ASP A 10 -3.97 -50.39 -31.45
C ASP A 10 -3.02 -49.21 -31.69
N HIS A 11 -3.22 -48.42 -32.76
CA HIS A 11 -2.36 -47.28 -33.10
C HIS A 11 -3.02 -45.93 -32.89
N LYS A 12 -4.30 -45.76 -33.12
CA LYS A 12 -4.98 -44.46 -32.96
C LYS A 12 -5.31 -44.13 -31.49
N VAL A 13 -5.67 -45.13 -30.70
CA VAL A 13 -6.02 -44.89 -29.28
C VAL A 13 -4.82 -44.40 -28.48
N PRO A 14 -3.62 -45.04 -28.54
CA PRO A 14 -2.44 -44.48 -27.84
C PRO A 14 -2.04 -43.09 -28.32
N VAL A 15 -2.18 -42.82 -29.64
CA VAL A 15 -1.88 -41.47 -30.18
C VAL A 15 -2.87 -40.44 -29.65
N LEU A 16 -4.17 -40.74 -29.61
CA LEU A 16 -5.17 -39.81 -29.05
C LEU A 16 -4.97 -39.57 -27.55
N ILE A 17 -4.62 -40.62 -26.79
CA ILE A 17 -4.26 -40.49 -25.37
C ILE A 17 -3.02 -39.59 -25.21
N GLY A 18 -2.00 -39.82 -26.03
CA GLY A 18 -0.78 -39.00 -26.02
C GLY A 18 -1.07 -37.52 -26.31
N ILE A 19 -1.92 -37.24 -27.30
CA ILE A 19 -2.37 -35.86 -27.61
C ILE A 19 -3.14 -35.26 -26.43
N GLY A 20 -4.07 -36.04 -25.82
CA GLY A 20 -4.81 -35.58 -24.65
C GLY A 20 -3.92 -35.22 -23.48
N ILE A 21 -2.93 -36.05 -23.16
CA ILE A 21 -1.93 -35.78 -22.12
C ILE A 21 -1.12 -34.50 -22.45
N LEU A 22 -0.68 -34.34 -23.70
CA LEU A 22 0.07 -33.16 -24.12
C LEU A 22 -0.75 -31.88 -23.96
N ILE A 23 -2.03 -31.89 -24.33
CA ILE A 23 -2.93 -30.74 -24.14
C ILE A 23 -3.07 -30.40 -22.66
N VAL A 24 -3.27 -31.39 -21.78
CA VAL A 24 -3.35 -31.15 -20.32
C VAL A 24 -2.07 -30.56 -19.79
N LEU A 25 -0.90 -31.03 -20.23
CA LEU A 25 0.40 -30.49 -19.82
C LEU A 25 0.59 -29.04 -20.29
N ILE A 26 0.17 -28.72 -21.51
CA ILE A 26 0.24 -27.34 -22.04
C ILE A 26 -0.67 -26.41 -21.22
N ILE A 27 -1.88 -26.83 -20.92
CA ILE A 27 -2.83 -26.07 -20.11
C ILE A 27 -2.27 -25.89 -18.69
N ALA A 28 -1.77 -26.94 -18.07
CA ALA A 28 -1.16 -26.89 -16.73
C ALA A 28 0.05 -25.95 -16.70
N PHE A 29 0.92 -26.02 -17.72
CA PHE A 29 2.06 -25.13 -17.86
C PHE A 29 1.63 -23.67 -18.06
N ALA A 30 0.62 -23.41 -18.89
CA ALA A 30 0.09 -22.06 -19.11
C ALA A 30 -0.50 -21.48 -17.82
N LEU A 31 -1.29 -22.25 -17.08
CA LEU A 31 -1.85 -21.84 -15.78
C LEU A 31 -0.76 -21.60 -14.76
N TRP A 32 0.24 -22.49 -14.66
CA TRP A 32 1.39 -22.32 -13.76
C TRP A 32 2.19 -21.08 -14.13
N ARG A 33 2.46 -20.84 -15.41
CA ARG A 33 3.17 -19.65 -15.89
C ARG A 33 2.41 -18.38 -15.54
N THR A 34 1.11 -18.30 -15.81
CA THR A 34 0.28 -17.16 -15.46
C THR A 34 0.33 -16.89 -13.95
N PHE A 35 0.10 -17.92 -13.13
CA PHE A 35 0.18 -17.83 -11.68
C PHE A 35 1.56 -17.37 -11.18
N TYR A 36 2.63 -17.91 -11.76
CA TYR A 36 4.01 -17.54 -11.39
C TYR A 36 4.30 -16.06 -11.70
N TYR A 37 3.93 -15.60 -12.89
CA TYR A 37 4.17 -14.20 -13.29
C TYR A 37 3.29 -13.23 -12.52
N ASP A 38 2.04 -13.55 -12.24
CA ASP A 38 1.15 -12.69 -11.45
C ASP A 38 1.65 -12.52 -10.02
N ASN A 39 2.21 -13.57 -9.42
CA ASN A 39 2.78 -13.49 -8.08
C ASN A 39 4.14 -12.77 -8.00
N LYS A 40 4.77 -12.51 -9.14
CA LYS A 40 6.06 -11.78 -9.25
C LYS A 40 5.91 -10.33 -9.70
N LYS A 41 4.68 -9.86 -9.90
CA LYS A 41 4.45 -8.47 -10.31
C LYS A 41 4.81 -7.50 -9.19
N ILE A 42 5.34 -6.35 -9.60
CA ILE A 42 5.51 -5.18 -8.74
C ILE A 42 4.13 -4.73 -8.27
N VAL A 43 4.02 -4.40 -7.00
CA VAL A 43 2.78 -3.95 -6.37
C VAL A 43 2.81 -2.43 -6.28
N LEU A 44 1.97 -1.78 -7.08
CA LEU A 44 1.84 -0.33 -7.14
C LEU A 44 0.64 0.13 -6.32
N GLY A 45 0.75 1.31 -5.75
CA GLY A 45 -0.33 1.97 -5.03
C GLY A 45 -0.34 3.47 -5.26
N VAL A 46 -1.38 4.09 -4.76
CA VAL A 46 -1.56 5.55 -4.72
C VAL A 46 -1.80 6.02 -3.30
N ASP A 47 -1.46 7.27 -3.01
CA ASP A 47 -1.98 7.97 -1.85
C ASP A 47 -2.70 9.24 -2.29
N VAL A 48 -3.80 9.54 -1.61
CA VAL A 48 -4.73 10.59 -2.02
C VAL A 48 -5.30 11.33 -0.82
N SER A 49 -5.76 12.54 -1.11
CA SER A 49 -6.53 13.38 -0.20
C SER A 49 -7.68 14.06 -0.96
N ALA A 50 -8.34 15.01 -0.33
CA ALA A 50 -9.37 15.82 -0.99
C ALA A 50 -8.84 16.65 -2.18
N TYR A 51 -7.53 16.81 -2.33
CA TYR A 51 -6.94 17.56 -3.45
C TYR A 51 -7.13 16.86 -4.80
N GLN A 52 -7.24 15.53 -4.82
CA GLN A 52 -7.54 14.76 -6.04
C GLN A 52 -9.01 14.85 -6.47
N GLY A 53 -9.87 15.55 -5.69
CA GLY A 53 -11.28 15.77 -6.03
C GLY A 53 -12.15 14.52 -5.94
N GLU A 54 -13.06 14.37 -6.89
CA GLU A 54 -13.86 13.16 -7.05
C GLU A 54 -13.01 12.08 -7.75
N ILE A 55 -13.02 10.86 -7.19
CA ILE A 55 -12.20 9.76 -7.69
C ILE A 55 -13.12 8.61 -8.13
N ASP A 56 -12.98 8.21 -9.38
CA ASP A 56 -13.51 6.95 -9.90
C ASP A 56 -12.55 5.81 -9.58
N TRP A 57 -12.79 5.14 -8.46
CA TRP A 57 -11.94 4.09 -7.94
C TRP A 57 -11.92 2.83 -8.80
N GLU A 58 -12.95 2.56 -9.58
CA GLU A 58 -12.94 1.47 -10.56
C GLU A 58 -11.91 1.77 -11.63
N VAL A 59 -11.93 2.97 -12.22
CA VAL A 59 -10.95 3.41 -13.21
C VAL A 59 -9.54 3.41 -12.64
N ILE A 60 -9.33 3.87 -11.41
CA ILE A 60 -8.01 3.81 -10.74
C ILE A 60 -7.53 2.35 -10.61
N SER A 61 -8.39 1.44 -10.15
CA SER A 61 -8.04 0.04 -9.92
C SER A 61 -7.63 -0.72 -11.20
N GLU A 62 -8.19 -0.33 -12.35
CA GLU A 62 -7.89 -0.94 -13.66
C GLU A 62 -6.54 -0.51 -14.25
N GLN A 63 -5.89 0.52 -13.70
CA GLN A 63 -4.60 1.03 -14.18
C GLN A 63 -3.38 0.35 -13.53
N GLY A 64 -3.57 -0.84 -12.97
CA GLY A 64 -2.48 -1.64 -12.39
C GLY A 64 -2.18 -1.28 -10.93
N ILE A 65 -3.05 -0.50 -10.30
CA ILE A 65 -2.98 -0.16 -8.87
C ILE A 65 -3.50 -1.32 -8.05
N SER A 66 -2.82 -1.62 -6.95
CA SER A 66 -3.14 -2.74 -6.05
C SER A 66 -3.54 -2.27 -4.65
N PHE A 67 -3.11 -1.07 -4.24
CA PHE A 67 -3.46 -0.51 -2.93
C PHE A 67 -3.61 1.02 -2.99
N ALA A 68 -4.33 1.55 -2.01
CA ALA A 68 -4.50 2.98 -1.84
C ALA A 68 -4.43 3.37 -0.35
N TYR A 69 -3.77 4.48 -0.07
CA TYR A 69 -3.87 5.16 1.21
C TYR A 69 -4.64 6.48 1.06
N ILE A 70 -5.57 6.73 1.97
CA ILE A 70 -6.50 7.86 1.91
C ILE A 70 -6.29 8.73 3.14
N LYS A 71 -6.10 10.05 2.95
CA LYS A 71 -6.04 11.02 4.07
C LYS A 71 -7.35 10.97 4.83
N ALA A 72 -7.27 10.74 6.14
CA ALA A 72 -8.43 10.74 7.01
C ALA A 72 -8.50 11.99 7.88
N THR A 73 -7.44 12.25 8.64
CA THR A 73 -7.43 13.36 9.61
C THR A 73 -6.10 14.11 9.60
N GLU A 74 -6.08 15.25 10.28
CA GLU A 74 -4.89 16.01 10.62
C GLU A 74 -5.07 16.55 12.04
N GLY A 75 -4.07 16.34 12.89
CA GLY A 75 -4.16 16.73 14.29
C GLY A 75 -5.39 16.12 15.00
N THR A 76 -6.07 16.95 15.80
CA THR A 76 -7.21 16.55 16.65
C THR A 76 -8.56 17.14 16.21
N ASP A 77 -8.60 17.93 15.13
CA ASP A 77 -9.80 18.68 14.75
C ASP A 77 -10.13 18.71 13.24
N PHE A 78 -9.17 18.30 12.38
CA PHE A 78 -9.39 18.29 10.93
C PHE A 78 -9.72 16.87 10.42
N ILE A 79 -10.79 16.78 9.61
CA ILE A 79 -11.16 15.59 8.83
C ILE A 79 -11.08 15.95 7.36
N ASP A 80 -10.42 15.10 6.56
CA ASP A 80 -10.41 15.27 5.11
C ASP A 80 -11.83 15.17 4.56
N LYS A 81 -12.25 16.21 3.80
CA LYS A 81 -13.64 16.35 3.32
C LYS A 81 -14.11 15.22 2.39
N ARG A 82 -13.17 14.49 1.78
CA ARG A 82 -13.44 13.37 0.87
C ARG A 82 -13.16 12.00 1.48
N PHE A 83 -12.70 11.94 2.75
CA PHE A 83 -12.30 10.67 3.36
C PHE A 83 -13.40 9.61 3.28
N ASN A 84 -14.57 9.89 3.78
CA ASN A 84 -15.67 8.90 3.85
C ASN A 84 -16.11 8.40 2.48
N GLU A 85 -16.13 9.29 1.49
CA GLU A 85 -16.49 8.98 0.11
C GLU A 85 -15.40 8.06 -0.50
N ASN A 86 -14.15 8.48 -0.45
CA ASN A 86 -13.01 7.72 -0.97
C ASN A 86 -12.86 6.37 -0.28
N TRP A 87 -12.93 6.33 1.07
CA TRP A 87 -12.88 5.10 1.84
C TRP A 87 -13.93 4.09 1.42
N THR A 88 -15.18 4.55 1.30
CA THR A 88 -16.30 3.68 0.93
C THR A 88 -16.20 3.21 -0.53
N ALA A 89 -15.80 4.08 -1.45
CA ALA A 89 -15.74 3.75 -2.86
C ALA A 89 -14.53 2.85 -3.20
N ALA A 90 -13.33 3.18 -2.70
CA ALA A 90 -12.12 2.38 -2.92
C ALA A 90 -12.28 0.93 -2.42
N ARG A 91 -12.91 0.74 -1.28
CA ARG A 91 -13.15 -0.59 -0.68
C ARG A 91 -14.16 -1.47 -1.43
N LYS A 92 -14.91 -0.92 -2.37
CA LYS A 92 -15.78 -1.71 -3.27
C LYS A 92 -15.01 -2.32 -4.43
N THR A 93 -13.78 -1.87 -4.67
CA THR A 93 -12.89 -2.40 -5.71
C THR A 93 -12.02 -3.53 -5.18
N ASN A 94 -11.08 -4.02 -6.00
CA ASN A 94 -10.08 -5.01 -5.61
C ASN A 94 -8.87 -4.40 -4.88
N LEU A 95 -8.87 -3.10 -4.60
CA LEU A 95 -7.77 -2.44 -3.92
C LEU A 95 -7.71 -2.83 -2.44
N LYS A 96 -6.49 -2.99 -1.92
CA LYS A 96 -6.25 -2.95 -0.48
C LYS A 96 -6.19 -1.49 -0.04
N VAL A 97 -7.01 -1.13 0.94
CA VAL A 97 -7.21 0.28 1.34
C VAL A 97 -6.74 0.50 2.76
N GLY A 98 -5.98 1.56 2.96
CA GLY A 98 -5.57 2.07 4.27
C GLY A 98 -5.88 3.55 4.42
N ALA A 99 -5.73 4.05 5.63
CA ALA A 99 -5.89 5.47 5.93
C ALA A 99 -4.66 6.04 6.61
N TYR A 100 -4.41 7.34 6.41
CA TYR A 100 -3.34 8.06 7.08
C TYR A 100 -3.84 9.34 7.75
N PHE A 101 -3.10 9.80 8.75
CA PHE A 101 -3.30 11.12 9.34
C PHE A 101 -1.99 11.91 9.38
N PHE A 102 -2.13 13.20 9.10
CA PHE A 102 -1.03 14.14 9.13
C PHE A 102 -0.77 14.64 10.56
N VAL A 103 0.48 14.59 10.99
CA VAL A 103 0.89 14.93 12.35
C VAL A 103 0.93 16.43 12.58
N ASN A 104 0.25 16.90 13.62
CA ASN A 104 0.38 18.26 14.15
C ASN A 104 1.34 18.25 15.35
N PHE A 105 2.49 18.91 15.23
CA PHE A 105 3.52 18.97 16.28
C PHE A 105 3.13 19.78 17.53
N ASN A 106 2.00 20.49 17.49
CA ASN A 106 1.49 21.24 18.64
C ASN A 106 0.56 20.45 19.56
N GLU A 107 0.18 19.23 19.15
CA GLU A 107 -0.83 18.42 19.81
C GLU A 107 -0.26 17.14 20.38
N GLY A 108 -0.94 16.56 21.37
CA GLY A 108 -0.52 15.30 22.01
C GLY A 108 -0.67 14.09 21.08
N GLY A 109 0.30 13.19 21.10
CA GLY A 109 0.28 12.00 20.22
C GLY A 109 -0.92 11.12 20.45
N LYS A 110 -1.25 10.86 21.70
CA LYS A 110 -2.41 10.04 22.09
C LYS A 110 -3.74 10.64 21.62
N ASP A 111 -3.88 11.95 21.67
CA ASP A 111 -5.13 12.62 21.29
C ASP A 111 -5.34 12.60 19.78
N GLN A 112 -4.27 12.81 18.99
CA GLN A 112 -4.31 12.67 17.54
C GLN A 112 -4.65 11.23 17.11
N ALA A 113 -4.00 10.23 17.71
CA ALA A 113 -4.30 8.83 17.45
C ALA A 113 -5.77 8.47 17.79
N LYS A 114 -6.30 8.95 18.91
CA LYS A 114 -7.71 8.76 19.26
C LYS A 114 -8.65 9.46 18.29
N TYR A 115 -8.28 10.65 17.82
CA TYR A 115 -9.07 11.36 16.84
C TYR A 115 -9.14 10.60 15.51
N PHE A 116 -8.01 10.06 15.06
CA PHE A 116 -7.96 9.17 13.90
C PHE A 116 -8.85 7.94 14.11
N ILE A 117 -8.69 7.21 15.21
CA ILE A 117 -9.48 6.01 15.55
C ILE A 117 -10.99 6.30 15.53
N LYS A 118 -11.41 7.45 16.06
CA LYS A 118 -12.81 7.87 16.07
C LYS A 118 -13.41 8.01 14.67
N ASN A 119 -12.58 8.42 13.69
CA ASN A 119 -13.03 8.78 12.35
C ASN A 119 -12.74 7.70 11.29
N VAL A 120 -11.86 6.74 11.59
CA VAL A 120 -11.47 5.66 10.66
C VAL A 120 -12.01 4.33 11.17
N PRO A 121 -12.97 3.71 10.45
CA PRO A 121 -13.53 2.44 10.87
C PRO A 121 -12.46 1.33 10.88
N LYS A 122 -12.47 0.51 11.95
CA LYS A 122 -11.71 -0.73 11.98
C LYS A 122 -12.44 -1.78 11.16
N GLU A 123 -11.98 -2.02 9.95
CA GLU A 123 -12.59 -2.97 9.03
C GLU A 123 -11.59 -4.05 8.60
N SER A 124 -12.06 -5.29 8.57
CA SER A 124 -11.24 -6.43 8.14
C SER A 124 -10.68 -6.24 6.74
N GLY A 125 -9.41 -6.58 6.53
CA GLY A 125 -8.71 -6.47 5.26
C GLY A 125 -8.25 -5.06 4.91
N SER A 126 -8.35 -4.09 5.82
CA SER A 126 -7.68 -2.79 5.68
C SER A 126 -6.18 -2.94 5.85
N LEU A 127 -5.43 -2.04 5.21
CA LEU A 127 -3.99 -1.89 5.49
C LEU A 127 -3.79 -1.26 6.88
N PRO A 128 -2.61 -1.45 7.51
CA PRO A 128 -2.28 -0.80 8.78
C PRO A 128 -2.44 0.72 8.71
N PRO A 129 -2.83 1.39 9.81
CA PRO A 129 -2.90 2.84 9.85
C PRO A 129 -1.53 3.47 9.62
N VAL A 130 -1.51 4.68 9.01
CA VAL A 130 -0.27 5.40 8.73
C VAL A 130 -0.23 6.71 9.51
N ILE A 131 0.91 6.94 10.17
CA ILE A 131 1.31 8.19 10.81
C ILE A 131 2.14 8.95 9.76
N ASP A 132 1.60 10.06 9.24
CA ASP A 132 2.31 10.92 8.27
C ASP A 132 3.11 11.97 9.04
N LEU A 133 4.41 11.68 9.18
CA LEU A 133 5.37 12.48 9.95
C LEU A 133 6.27 13.26 9.00
N GLU A 134 5.95 14.51 8.77
CA GLU A 134 6.74 15.42 7.96
C GLU A 134 6.93 16.77 8.64
N LEU A 135 8.10 17.40 8.42
CA LEU A 135 8.30 18.80 8.81
C LEU A 135 7.62 19.70 7.78
N TYR A 136 6.91 20.72 8.26
CA TYR A 136 6.17 21.66 7.42
C TYR A 136 6.20 23.07 8.01
N GLY A 137 5.96 24.09 7.18
CA GLY A 137 5.92 25.49 7.59
C GLY A 137 7.19 25.90 8.35
N ASP A 138 7.01 26.55 9.48
CA ASP A 138 8.13 27.02 10.33
C ASP A 138 8.98 25.88 10.90
N TYR A 139 8.47 24.65 10.94
CA TYR A 139 9.23 23.49 11.41
C TYR A 139 10.31 23.03 10.44
N LEU A 140 10.30 23.48 9.20
CA LEU A 140 11.40 23.25 8.25
C LEU A 140 12.69 23.91 8.72
N ASP A 141 12.59 25.13 9.29
CA ASP A 141 13.73 25.90 9.79
C ASP A 141 13.95 25.71 11.29
N ASN A 142 12.88 25.46 12.06
CA ASN A 142 12.88 25.30 13.50
C ASN A 142 12.21 23.99 13.92
N PRO A 143 12.84 22.84 13.66
CA PRO A 143 12.24 21.54 13.91
C PRO A 143 12.03 21.30 15.41
N PRO A 144 10.94 20.61 15.81
CA PRO A 144 10.67 20.29 17.20
C PRO A 144 11.78 19.45 17.83
N GLN A 145 11.94 19.55 19.14
CA GLN A 145 12.93 18.76 19.87
C GLN A 145 12.66 17.26 19.70
N LYS A 146 13.73 16.48 19.49
CA LYS A 146 13.66 15.04 19.22
C LYS A 146 12.90 14.28 20.31
N GLU A 147 13.12 14.58 21.55
CA GLU A 147 12.49 13.94 22.70
C GLU A 147 10.97 14.17 22.70
N LYS A 148 10.53 15.38 22.32
CA LYS A 148 9.10 15.69 22.21
C LYS A 148 8.45 14.86 21.10
N VAL A 149 9.06 14.82 19.91
CA VAL A 149 8.56 14.06 18.78
C VAL A 149 8.55 12.56 19.09
N ASN A 150 9.61 12.03 19.68
CA ASN A 150 9.70 10.62 20.03
C ASN A 150 8.65 10.20 21.07
N THR A 151 8.37 11.06 22.07
CA THR A 151 7.30 10.82 23.05
C THR A 151 5.94 10.78 22.35
N MET A 152 5.67 11.76 21.49
CA MET A 152 4.43 11.85 20.71
C MET A 152 4.24 10.62 19.81
N LEU A 153 5.28 10.20 19.07
CA LEU A 153 5.23 9.01 18.23
C LEU A 153 4.97 7.74 19.02
N LYS A 154 5.64 7.60 20.18
CA LYS A 154 5.40 6.44 21.05
C LYS A 154 3.94 6.35 21.48
N GLU A 155 3.34 7.45 21.91
CA GLU A 155 1.93 7.50 22.26
C GLU A 155 1.00 7.16 21.10
N MET A 156 1.29 7.65 19.89
CA MET A 156 0.54 7.33 18.67
C MET A 156 0.62 5.84 18.35
N ILE A 157 1.85 5.29 18.31
CA ILE A 157 2.10 3.89 17.96
C ILE A 157 1.39 2.95 18.95
N GLU A 158 1.54 3.20 20.26
CA GLU A 158 0.90 2.39 21.30
C GLU A 158 -0.63 2.44 21.20
N THR A 159 -1.20 3.63 21.02
CA THR A 159 -2.65 3.84 20.92
C THR A 159 -3.25 3.19 19.67
N LEU A 160 -2.61 3.32 18.52
CA LEU A 160 -3.04 2.70 17.27
C LEU A 160 -2.91 1.17 17.32
N LYS A 161 -1.79 0.67 17.87
CA LYS A 161 -1.56 -0.77 18.02
C LYS A 161 -2.59 -1.42 18.96
N GLU A 162 -2.97 -0.75 20.04
CA GLU A 162 -4.01 -1.23 20.95
C GLU A 162 -5.36 -1.36 20.24
N GLU A 163 -5.73 -0.39 19.42
CA GLU A 163 -7.01 -0.39 18.71
C GLU A 163 -7.04 -1.35 17.51
N TYR A 164 -6.06 -1.21 16.59
CA TYR A 164 -6.09 -1.97 15.33
C TYR A 164 -5.49 -3.37 15.45
N GLY A 165 -4.68 -3.63 16.49
CA GLY A 165 -3.99 -4.91 16.68
C GLY A 165 -2.73 -5.08 15.83
N GLU A 166 -2.33 -4.05 15.10
CA GLU A 166 -1.18 -4.03 14.20
C GLU A 166 -0.30 -2.82 14.48
N ILE A 167 1.00 -2.95 14.21
CA ILE A 167 1.94 -1.82 14.31
C ILE A 167 1.64 -0.86 13.15
N PRO A 168 1.42 0.45 13.41
CA PRO A 168 1.22 1.42 12.35
C PRO A 168 2.48 1.58 11.50
N ILE A 169 2.32 2.10 10.29
CA ILE A 169 3.41 2.48 9.42
C ILE A 169 3.71 3.98 9.62
N ILE A 170 4.97 4.39 9.59
CA ILE A 170 5.33 5.80 9.58
C ILE A 170 5.71 6.20 8.15
N TYR A 171 4.91 7.10 7.54
CA TYR A 171 5.30 7.81 6.33
C TYR A 171 6.18 9.00 6.67
N THR A 172 7.25 9.22 5.92
CA THR A 172 8.21 10.30 6.14
C THR A 172 9.13 10.52 4.94
N ASN A 173 9.82 11.65 4.91
CA ASN A 173 10.95 11.92 4.01
C ASN A 173 12.30 11.74 4.72
N TYR A 174 13.41 11.72 3.97
CA TYR A 174 14.77 11.52 4.54
C TYR A 174 15.18 12.54 5.59
N ASN A 175 14.77 13.80 5.43
CA ASN A 175 15.13 14.84 6.41
C ASN A 175 14.53 14.51 7.77
N THR A 176 13.22 14.28 7.80
CA THR A 176 12.49 13.94 9.01
C THR A 176 12.90 12.57 9.57
N TYR A 177 13.10 11.58 8.69
CA TYR A 177 13.60 10.26 9.05
C TYR A 177 14.95 10.33 9.79
N ASN A 178 15.94 11.00 9.22
CA ASN A 178 17.27 11.10 9.82
C ASN A 178 17.24 11.82 11.17
N GLN A 179 16.35 12.79 11.32
CA GLN A 179 16.24 13.57 12.54
C GLN A 179 15.61 12.80 13.70
N TYR A 180 14.54 12.02 13.42
CA TYR A 180 13.73 11.43 14.48
C TYR A 180 13.75 9.90 14.53
N LEU A 181 13.89 9.21 13.39
CA LEU A 181 13.63 7.78 13.30
C LEU A 181 14.88 6.92 13.14
N SER A 182 15.94 7.40 12.53
CA SER A 182 17.12 6.61 12.10
C SER A 182 17.77 5.75 13.20
N ASN A 183 17.59 6.10 14.47
CA ASN A 183 18.12 5.35 15.62
C ASN A 183 17.03 5.07 16.69
N ALA A 184 15.76 5.09 16.28
CA ALA A 184 14.62 4.87 17.16
C ALA A 184 13.52 4.13 16.38
N PHE A 185 12.61 3.45 17.07
CA PHE A 185 11.46 2.77 16.48
C PHE A 185 11.81 1.75 15.39
N THR A 186 12.91 1.00 15.56
CA THR A 186 13.42 0.06 14.55
C THR A 186 12.45 -1.06 14.19
N GLU A 187 11.45 -1.33 15.02
CA GLU A 187 10.38 -2.28 14.79
C GLU A 187 9.21 -1.71 13.98
N VAL A 188 9.16 -0.39 13.76
CA VAL A 188 8.04 0.27 13.06
C VAL A 188 8.35 0.30 11.56
N PRO A 189 7.45 -0.23 10.71
CA PRO A 189 7.64 -0.18 9.26
C PRO A 189 7.67 1.26 8.73
N ILE A 190 8.53 1.53 7.77
CA ILE A 190 8.69 2.86 7.16
C ILE A 190 8.10 2.88 5.75
N TRP A 191 7.32 3.91 5.48
CA TRP A 191 6.96 4.32 4.13
C TRP A 191 7.77 5.58 3.81
N ILE A 192 8.75 5.44 2.95
CA ILE A 192 9.68 6.54 2.64
C ILE A 192 9.26 7.30 1.38
N CYS A 193 9.22 8.62 1.47
CA CYS A 193 9.15 9.50 0.30
C CYS A 193 10.55 9.79 -0.22
N ASP A 194 10.84 9.31 -1.44
CA ASP A 194 12.08 9.59 -2.15
C ASP A 194 11.82 9.64 -3.66
N ILE A 195 11.63 10.82 -4.17
CA ILE A 195 11.38 11.07 -5.59
C ILE A 195 12.65 11.26 -6.42
N SER A 196 13.82 11.13 -5.80
CA SER A 196 15.12 11.44 -6.39
C SER A 196 15.98 10.23 -6.66
N SER A 197 15.82 9.14 -5.92
CA SER A 197 16.60 7.92 -6.10
C SER A 197 15.86 6.87 -6.94
N SER A 198 16.59 5.85 -7.32
CA SER A 198 16.04 4.65 -7.99
C SER A 198 15.83 3.48 -7.03
N ASN A 199 16.30 3.60 -5.78
CA ASN A 199 16.15 2.62 -4.72
C ASN A 199 16.45 3.30 -3.39
N PRO A 200 15.48 3.47 -2.49
CA PRO A 200 15.71 4.12 -1.22
C PRO A 200 16.50 3.24 -0.27
N GLU A 201 17.47 3.84 0.43
CA GLU A 201 18.27 3.19 1.46
C GLU A 201 18.11 3.91 2.79
N LEU A 202 17.66 3.19 3.82
CA LEU A 202 17.48 3.74 5.16
C LEU A 202 18.66 3.38 6.06
N SER A 203 19.14 4.35 6.83
CA SER A 203 20.14 4.14 7.87
C SER A 203 19.53 3.45 9.10
N GLY A 204 20.38 3.04 10.07
CA GLY A 204 19.93 2.53 11.37
C GLY A 204 19.23 1.17 11.37
N GLY A 205 19.27 0.44 10.25
CA GLY A 205 18.73 -0.93 10.17
C GLY A 205 17.25 -1.03 9.84
N HIS A 206 16.56 0.08 9.62
CA HIS A 206 15.19 0.04 9.12
C HIS A 206 15.10 -0.55 7.72
N GLN A 207 13.97 -1.22 7.48
CA GLN A 207 13.53 -1.60 6.14
C GLN A 207 12.31 -0.75 5.77
N TRP A 208 12.29 -0.23 4.55
CA TRP A 208 11.06 0.41 4.07
C TRP A 208 10.06 -0.68 3.61
N VAL A 209 8.79 -0.43 3.87
CA VAL A 209 7.68 -1.30 3.43
C VAL A 209 7.01 -0.73 2.19
N PHE A 210 6.87 0.59 2.14
CA PHE A 210 6.41 1.33 0.98
C PHE A 210 7.39 2.44 0.63
N TRP A 211 7.43 2.77 -0.64
CA TRP A 211 8.21 3.86 -1.19
C TRP A 211 7.34 4.71 -2.10
N GLN A 212 7.15 5.98 -1.75
CA GLN A 212 6.57 6.98 -2.63
C GLN A 212 7.67 7.49 -3.56
N TYR A 213 7.61 7.03 -4.81
CA TYR A 213 8.65 7.26 -5.80
C TYR A 213 8.35 8.37 -6.78
N SER A 214 7.10 8.86 -6.82
CA SER A 214 6.68 9.94 -7.72
C SER A 214 5.51 10.72 -7.12
N GLN A 215 5.58 12.04 -7.27
CA GLN A 215 4.52 12.99 -6.95
C GLN A 215 4.03 13.72 -8.22
N ARG A 216 4.33 13.18 -9.39
CA ARG A 216 4.03 13.81 -10.69
C ARG A 216 3.42 12.85 -11.70
N GLN A 217 2.83 11.78 -11.25
CA GLN A 217 2.14 10.86 -12.14
C GLN A 217 0.74 11.36 -12.46
N ILE A 218 0.26 11.03 -13.65
CA ILE A 218 -1.12 11.30 -14.06
C ILE A 218 -1.78 9.96 -14.32
N LEU A 219 -2.87 9.70 -13.63
CA LEU A 219 -3.79 8.59 -13.90
C LEU A 219 -5.11 9.17 -14.41
N GLN A 220 -5.96 8.32 -14.95
CA GLN A 220 -7.34 8.67 -15.26
C GLN A 220 -8.22 8.40 -14.04
N GLY A 221 -9.36 9.09 -13.95
CA GLY A 221 -10.38 8.80 -12.95
C GLY A 221 -10.36 9.71 -11.72
N TYR A 222 -9.79 10.91 -11.80
CA TYR A 222 -9.96 11.96 -10.79
C TYR A 222 -9.96 13.34 -11.44
N ASP A 223 -10.56 14.34 -10.77
CA ASP A 223 -10.84 15.66 -11.33
C ASP A 223 -10.54 16.84 -10.38
N GLY A 224 -9.71 16.63 -9.36
CA GLY A 224 -9.38 17.63 -8.35
C GLY A 224 -8.54 18.80 -8.82
N GLU A 225 -8.24 19.68 -7.86
CA GLU A 225 -7.35 20.83 -8.06
C GLU A 225 -5.90 20.38 -8.30
N GLU A 226 -5.50 19.25 -7.70
CA GLU A 226 -4.20 18.64 -7.90
C GLU A 226 -4.22 17.79 -9.18
N ARG A 227 -3.38 18.19 -10.14
CA ARG A 227 -3.24 17.50 -11.42
C ARG A 227 -2.55 16.14 -11.29
N PHE A 228 -1.70 15.99 -10.29
CA PHE A 228 -0.86 14.83 -10.10
C PHE A 228 -1.38 13.93 -8.97
N ILE A 229 -1.03 12.66 -9.06
CA ILE A 229 -1.30 11.67 -8.02
C ILE A 229 0.03 11.06 -7.58
N ASP A 230 0.14 10.82 -6.29
CA ASP A 230 1.31 10.24 -5.65
C ASP A 230 1.34 8.74 -5.87
N MET A 231 2.50 8.25 -6.34
CA MET A 231 2.69 6.85 -6.70
C MET A 231 3.62 6.15 -5.75
N ASN A 232 3.21 4.97 -5.38
CA ASN A 232 3.87 4.14 -4.39
C ASN A 232 4.19 2.76 -4.92
N VAL A 233 5.23 2.15 -4.35
CA VAL A 233 5.57 0.76 -4.58
C VAL A 233 5.78 0.04 -3.24
N PHE A 234 5.28 -1.19 -3.16
CA PHE A 234 5.55 -2.08 -2.03
C PHE A 234 6.92 -2.75 -2.17
N ASN A 235 7.65 -2.91 -1.07
CA ASN A 235 8.94 -3.59 -1.04
C ASN A 235 8.78 -5.12 -1.13
N GLY A 236 8.41 -5.58 -2.29
CA GLY A 236 8.19 -7.01 -2.53
C GLY A 236 7.35 -7.27 -3.78
N ASP A 237 7.04 -8.53 -3.98
CA ASP A 237 6.14 -8.95 -5.04
C ASP A 237 4.69 -9.15 -4.53
N THR A 238 3.78 -9.45 -5.44
CA THR A 238 2.36 -9.68 -5.12
C THR A 238 2.16 -10.79 -4.07
N LYS A 239 3.03 -11.81 -4.06
CA LYS A 239 2.95 -12.90 -3.07
C LYS A 239 3.31 -12.40 -1.67
N ALA A 240 4.39 -11.62 -1.57
CA ALA A 240 4.84 -11.03 -0.31
C ALA A 240 3.79 -10.04 0.22
N PHE A 241 3.21 -9.20 -0.66
CA PHE A 241 2.15 -8.27 -0.30
C PHE A 241 0.92 -8.97 0.29
N LYS A 242 0.44 -10.03 -0.38
CA LYS A 242 -0.67 -10.84 0.13
C LYS A 242 -0.36 -11.54 1.44
N ALA A 243 0.88 -12.00 1.64
CA ALA A 243 1.29 -12.63 2.89
C ALA A 243 1.36 -11.65 4.06
N MET A 244 1.67 -10.38 3.79
CA MET A 244 1.79 -9.33 4.81
C MET A 244 0.44 -8.73 5.19
N PHE A 245 -0.50 -8.58 4.25
CA PHE A 245 -1.73 -7.79 4.41
C PHE A 245 -3.03 -8.57 4.13
N ASN A 246 -3.04 -9.88 4.26
CA ASN A 246 -4.25 -10.71 4.12
C ASN A 246 -4.75 -11.21 5.47
#